data_340a414bf059b217b636e34d9a089eae
#
_entry.id   340a414bf059b217b636e34d9a089eae
#
_cell.length_a   1.000
_cell.length_b   1.000
_cell.length_c   1.000
_cell.angle_alpha   90.00
_cell.angle_beta   90.00
_cell.angle_gamma   90.00
#
_symmetry.space_group_name_H-M   'P 1'
#
loop_
_entity.id
_entity.type
_entity.pdbx_description
1 polymer ?
#
loop_
_entity_poly.entity_id
_entity_poly.type
_entity_poly.pdbx_seq_one_letter_code
_entity_poly.pdbx_strand_id
1 'polypeptide(L)'
;MKLNLKFLVVFLVLGLNLKVNANEISNNALPTDPNITHGTAVISQGANQLTIDQQTDKLITNWSGFNIGADAKVKFNQPSSSSSALNHVNSADPSYIYGSLEANGKVILINPNGVIFANGSRVDVGAIVASSLKLSDENFLKDNFVFEKDGIAGIVENHGTIKAFEGGTVALISSIVKNNGTIETPNGSTALLAGEKITLNLNYNQLISYTIDSGVLNSLVENNNAIVANNGQVILSARGLDAVRKSVVNNDGIIEAKGINTEGGKIFLEGDEITVKSNSTLNATGDNGGGQILVGGSWQNSDPTIYQATTTTIE
;
A
#
# COMPACT_ATOMS: atom_id res chain seq x y z
N MET A 1 -15.92 -55.81 -55.87
CA MET A 1 -16.07 -54.35 -55.82
C MET A 1 -16.38 -53.93 -54.36
N LYS A 2 -15.38 -53.48 -53.64
CA LYS A 2 -15.49 -53.09 -52.17
C LYS A 2 -15.68 -51.58 -52.12
N LEU A 3 -16.83 -51.13 -51.62
CA LEU A 3 -17.16 -49.73 -51.42
C LEU A 3 -16.63 -49.29 -50.02
N ASN A 4 -15.63 -48.44 -49.98
CA ASN A 4 -15.11 -47.82 -48.73
C ASN A 4 -15.90 -46.56 -48.47
N LEU A 5 -16.76 -46.58 -47.46
CA LEU A 5 -17.49 -45.45 -46.95
C LEU A 5 -16.63 -44.75 -45.86
N LYS A 6 -16.02 -43.60 -46.18
CA LYS A 6 -15.34 -42.76 -45.20
C LYS A 6 -16.36 -41.87 -44.51
N PHE A 7 -16.62 -42.11 -43.25
CA PHE A 7 -17.36 -41.19 -42.39
C PHE A 7 -16.48 -39.96 -42.06
N LEU A 8 -16.90 -38.79 -42.55
CA LEU A 8 -16.32 -37.50 -42.18
C LEU A 8 -17.08 -37.01 -40.95
N VAL A 9 -16.46 -37.06 -39.76
CA VAL A 9 -17.00 -36.48 -38.54
C VAL A 9 -16.56 -35.01 -38.48
N VAL A 10 -17.50 -34.11 -38.76
CA VAL A 10 -17.29 -32.65 -38.56
C VAL A 10 -17.56 -32.32 -37.13
N PHE A 11 -16.54 -32.05 -36.35
CA PHE A 11 -16.67 -31.44 -35.01
C PHE A 11 -17.00 -29.95 -35.16
N LEU A 12 -18.26 -29.60 -34.94
CA LEU A 12 -18.70 -28.23 -34.80
C LEU A 12 -18.32 -27.77 -33.39
N VAL A 13 -17.15 -27.10 -33.25
CA VAL A 13 -16.79 -26.45 -32.00
C VAL A 13 -17.62 -25.15 -31.86
N LEU A 14 -18.73 -25.22 -31.15
CA LEU A 14 -19.41 -24.02 -30.68
C LEU A 14 -18.51 -23.36 -29.63
N GLY A 15 -17.78 -22.32 -30.04
CA GLY A 15 -17.08 -21.43 -29.12
C GLY A 15 -18.10 -20.65 -28.29
N LEU A 16 -18.44 -21.13 -27.08
CA LEU A 16 -19.08 -20.28 -26.09
C LEU A 16 -18.04 -19.23 -25.66
N ASN A 17 -18.16 -18.03 -26.21
CA ASN A 17 -17.55 -16.86 -25.65
C ASN A 17 -18.30 -16.55 -24.34
N LEU A 18 -17.89 -17.17 -23.23
CA LEU A 18 -18.22 -16.70 -21.90
C LEU A 18 -17.51 -15.34 -21.75
N LYS A 19 -18.23 -14.26 -22.04
CA LYS A 19 -17.84 -12.95 -21.51
C LYS A 19 -17.96 -13.08 -20.00
N VAL A 20 -16.84 -13.26 -19.34
CA VAL A 20 -16.72 -12.95 -17.91
C VAL A 20 -16.94 -11.45 -17.84
N ASN A 21 -18.17 -11.05 -17.52
CA ASN A 21 -18.44 -9.68 -17.12
C ASN A 21 -17.71 -9.51 -15.79
N ALA A 22 -16.49 -8.98 -15.81
CA ALA A 22 -15.94 -8.33 -14.64
C ALA A 22 -17.01 -7.29 -14.24
N ASN A 23 -17.54 -7.38 -13.02
CA ASN A 23 -18.45 -6.38 -12.52
C ASN A 23 -17.73 -5.03 -12.58
N GLU A 24 -18.06 -4.20 -13.58
CA GLU A 24 -17.51 -2.85 -13.66
C GLU A 24 -17.99 -2.09 -12.43
N ILE A 25 -17.04 -1.55 -11.67
CA ILE A 25 -17.36 -0.73 -10.51
C ILE A 25 -18.03 0.55 -11.01
N SER A 26 -19.25 0.81 -10.55
CA SER A 26 -19.99 2.03 -10.88
C SER A 26 -19.16 3.28 -10.55
N ASN A 27 -19.21 4.30 -11.40
CA ASN A 27 -18.56 5.58 -11.15
C ASN A 27 -18.96 6.24 -9.83
N ASN A 28 -20.16 5.94 -9.31
CA ASN A 28 -20.67 6.44 -8.05
C ASN A 28 -20.58 5.40 -6.91
N ALA A 29 -19.80 4.31 -7.10
CA ALA A 29 -19.66 3.28 -6.08
C ALA A 29 -19.13 3.87 -4.77
N LEU A 30 -19.72 3.46 -3.67
CA LEU A 30 -19.33 3.84 -2.31
C LEU A 30 -19.18 2.57 -1.46
N PRO A 31 -18.39 2.63 -0.36
CA PRO A 31 -18.34 1.55 0.62
C PRO A 31 -19.74 1.14 1.12
N THR A 32 -19.94 -0.16 1.35
CA THR A 32 -21.24 -0.76 1.64
C THR A 32 -21.30 -1.41 3.01
N ASP A 33 -22.50 -1.41 3.59
CA ASP A 33 -22.88 -2.11 4.83
C ASP A 33 -21.92 -1.86 6.00
N PRO A 34 -21.75 -0.59 6.43
CA PRO A 34 -20.89 -0.27 7.55
C PRO A 34 -21.43 -0.85 8.87
N ASN A 35 -20.58 -1.55 9.61
CA ASN A 35 -20.85 -2.02 10.95
C ASN A 35 -19.75 -1.51 11.89
N ILE A 36 -20.06 -0.52 12.71
CA ILE A 36 -19.15 0.04 13.71
C ILE A 36 -19.06 -0.92 14.89
N THR A 37 -17.86 -1.44 15.17
CA THR A 37 -17.62 -2.38 16.29
C THR A 37 -16.90 -1.72 17.46
N HIS A 38 -16.24 -0.57 17.25
CA HIS A 38 -15.63 0.23 18.32
C HIS A 38 -15.66 1.71 17.99
N GLY A 39 -15.85 2.54 19.02
CA GLY A 39 -15.97 3.98 18.86
C GLY A 39 -17.36 4.41 18.42
N THR A 40 -17.50 5.68 18.07
CA THR A 40 -18.75 6.28 17.57
C THR A 40 -18.50 7.16 16.36
N ALA A 41 -19.39 7.07 15.37
CA ALA A 41 -19.41 7.93 14.21
C ALA A 41 -20.83 8.05 13.67
N VAL A 42 -21.10 9.15 12.96
CA VAL A 42 -22.29 9.29 12.12
C VAL A 42 -21.86 9.07 10.67
N ILE A 43 -22.47 8.11 10.01
CA ILE A 43 -22.21 7.80 8.60
C ILE A 43 -23.36 8.34 7.76
N SER A 44 -23.06 9.26 6.85
CA SER A 44 -24.02 9.90 5.96
C SER A 44 -23.67 9.60 4.52
N GLN A 45 -24.64 9.12 3.75
CA GLN A 45 -24.43 8.74 2.35
C GLN A 45 -25.33 9.58 1.44
N GLY A 46 -24.72 10.23 0.46
CA GLY A 46 -25.37 10.87 -0.67
C GLY A 46 -25.27 10.02 -1.94
N ALA A 47 -25.55 10.61 -3.09
CA ALA A 47 -25.52 9.90 -4.37
C ALA A 47 -24.11 9.40 -4.76
N ASN A 48 -23.09 10.19 -4.48
CA ASN A 48 -21.69 9.91 -4.80
C ASN A 48 -20.71 10.32 -3.69
N GLN A 49 -21.22 10.56 -2.47
CA GLN A 49 -20.39 10.92 -1.33
C GLN A 49 -20.81 10.14 -0.10
N LEU A 50 -19.83 9.55 0.58
CA LEU A 50 -19.95 8.98 1.91
C LEU A 50 -19.13 9.82 2.88
N THR A 51 -19.76 10.29 3.95
CA THR A 51 -19.08 11.04 5.01
C THR A 51 -19.17 10.26 6.31
N ILE A 52 -18.03 10.07 6.95
CA ILE A 52 -17.88 9.43 8.26
C ILE A 52 -17.46 10.52 9.25
N ASP A 53 -18.42 11.02 10.03
CA ASP A 53 -18.18 11.99 11.10
C ASP A 53 -17.82 11.22 12.38
N GLN A 54 -16.52 10.92 12.53
CA GLN A 54 -15.98 10.20 13.68
C GLN A 54 -16.00 11.07 14.92
N GLN A 55 -16.49 10.53 16.05
CA GLN A 55 -16.66 11.26 17.30
C GLN A 55 -15.68 10.84 18.41
N THR A 56 -15.03 9.70 18.23
CA THR A 56 -14.02 9.15 19.16
C THR A 56 -12.65 9.09 18.52
N ASP A 57 -11.58 9.11 19.31
CA ASP A 57 -10.19 9.07 18.78
C ASP A 57 -9.88 7.80 17.99
N LYS A 58 -10.48 6.68 18.37
CA LYS A 58 -10.37 5.41 17.65
C LYS A 58 -11.75 4.96 17.18
N LEU A 59 -11.81 4.56 15.91
CA LEU A 59 -13.00 4.00 15.27
C LEU A 59 -12.63 2.68 14.61
N ILE A 60 -13.46 1.64 14.76
CA ILE A 60 -13.35 0.38 14.01
C ILE A 60 -14.66 0.16 13.27
N THR A 61 -14.57 0.01 11.95
CA THR A 61 -15.72 -0.25 11.09
C THR A 61 -15.43 -1.46 10.20
N ASN A 62 -16.37 -2.41 10.15
CA ASN A 62 -16.39 -3.51 9.22
C ASN A 62 -17.27 -3.16 8.02
N TRP A 63 -16.80 -3.41 6.80
CA TRP A 63 -17.48 -3.12 5.54
C TRP A 63 -17.68 -4.41 4.75
N SER A 64 -18.83 -4.57 4.08
CA SER A 64 -19.01 -5.65 3.10
C SER A 64 -18.23 -5.42 1.82
N GLY A 65 -17.98 -4.16 1.46
CA GLY A 65 -17.14 -3.76 0.34
C GLY A 65 -16.64 -2.33 0.53
N PHE A 66 -15.42 -2.04 0.07
CA PHE A 66 -14.85 -0.70 0.15
C PHE A 66 -14.30 -0.28 -1.22
N ASN A 67 -15.22 0.10 -2.10
CA ASN A 67 -14.91 0.65 -3.42
C ASN A 67 -15.28 2.13 -3.45
N ILE A 68 -14.49 2.93 -4.18
CA ILE A 68 -14.77 4.34 -4.44
C ILE A 68 -14.74 4.53 -5.95
N GLY A 69 -15.91 4.78 -6.56
CA GLY A 69 -16.05 5.01 -8.00
C GLY A 69 -15.39 6.31 -8.44
N ALA A 70 -15.16 6.47 -9.75
CA ALA A 70 -14.40 7.59 -10.31
C ALA A 70 -15.01 8.98 -9.99
N ASP A 71 -16.34 9.06 -9.87
CA ASP A 71 -17.07 10.28 -9.53
C ASP A 71 -17.45 10.34 -8.05
N ALA A 72 -16.98 9.36 -7.25
CA ALA A 72 -17.34 9.23 -5.84
C ALA A 72 -16.25 9.75 -4.90
N LYS A 73 -16.70 10.11 -3.69
CA LYS A 73 -15.84 10.60 -2.60
C LYS A 73 -16.20 9.91 -1.29
N VAL A 74 -15.17 9.49 -0.56
CA VAL A 74 -15.27 9.10 0.84
C VAL A 74 -14.50 10.10 1.69
N LYS A 75 -15.14 10.62 2.74
CA LYS A 75 -14.55 11.60 3.63
C LYS A 75 -14.65 11.18 5.09
N PHE A 76 -13.54 11.16 5.78
CA PHE A 76 -13.47 11.01 7.24
C PHE A 76 -13.24 12.38 7.87
N ASN A 77 -14.21 12.84 8.67
CA ASN A 77 -14.04 13.96 9.56
C ASN A 77 -13.74 13.39 10.96
N GLN A 78 -12.48 13.49 11.37
CA GLN A 78 -11.99 12.91 12.60
C GLN A 78 -11.79 13.98 13.67
N PRO A 79 -11.88 13.67 14.98
CA PRO A 79 -11.73 14.64 16.06
C PRO A 79 -10.41 15.42 16.01
N SER A 80 -9.33 14.77 15.58
CA SER A 80 -8.00 15.36 15.49
C SER A 80 -7.14 14.69 14.41
N SER A 81 -6.00 15.26 14.09
CA SER A 81 -4.98 14.65 13.21
C SER A 81 -4.38 13.36 13.82
N SER A 82 -4.50 13.18 15.14
CA SER A 82 -4.04 11.98 15.82
C SER A 82 -5.07 10.84 15.83
N SER A 83 -6.34 11.17 15.60
CA SER A 83 -7.42 10.19 15.58
C SER A 83 -7.22 9.18 14.43
N SER A 84 -7.69 7.95 14.65
CA SER A 84 -7.49 6.86 13.69
C SER A 84 -8.76 6.06 13.46
N ALA A 85 -8.97 5.65 12.20
CA ALA A 85 -10.06 4.79 11.77
C ALA A 85 -9.51 3.52 11.15
N LEU A 86 -9.80 2.37 11.77
CA LEU A 86 -9.52 1.04 11.22
C LEU A 86 -10.74 0.57 10.43
N ASN A 87 -10.54 0.25 9.16
CA ASN A 87 -11.56 -0.20 8.25
C ASN A 87 -11.23 -1.60 7.78
N HIS A 88 -11.97 -2.60 8.25
CA HIS A 88 -11.89 -3.98 7.78
C HIS A 88 -12.86 -4.18 6.62
N VAL A 89 -12.39 -4.80 5.56
CA VAL A 89 -13.21 -5.12 4.38
C VAL A 89 -13.39 -6.62 4.28
N ASN A 90 -14.64 -7.06 4.37
CA ASN A 90 -15.04 -8.47 4.33
C ASN A 90 -15.56 -8.88 2.94
N SER A 91 -14.98 -8.32 1.88
CA SER A 91 -15.27 -8.66 0.49
C SER A 91 -14.42 -9.82 0.01
N ALA A 92 -14.92 -10.61 -0.95
CA ALA A 92 -14.11 -11.58 -1.68
C ALA A 92 -13.24 -10.91 -2.76
N ASP A 93 -13.53 -9.65 -3.10
CA ASP A 93 -12.84 -8.88 -4.13
C ASP A 93 -11.90 -7.84 -3.50
N PRO A 94 -10.86 -7.39 -4.20
CA PRO A 94 -10.04 -6.26 -3.79
C PRO A 94 -10.88 -4.97 -3.63
N SER A 95 -10.36 -4.04 -2.84
CA SER A 95 -10.89 -2.67 -2.81
C SER A 95 -10.31 -1.86 -3.95
N TYR A 96 -11.17 -1.30 -4.80
CA TYR A 96 -10.78 -0.43 -5.90
C TYR A 96 -11.14 1.01 -5.59
N ILE A 97 -10.13 1.87 -5.55
CA ILE A 97 -10.26 3.30 -5.30
C ILE A 97 -9.99 4.03 -6.62
N TYR A 98 -11.04 4.45 -7.33
CA TYR A 98 -10.94 5.27 -8.55
C TYR A 98 -11.16 6.74 -8.26
N GLY A 99 -11.95 7.07 -7.24
CA GLY A 99 -12.33 8.42 -6.84
C GLY A 99 -11.47 8.99 -5.72
N SER A 100 -12.09 9.78 -4.84
CA SER A 100 -11.39 10.52 -3.79
C SER A 100 -11.60 9.90 -2.40
N LEU A 101 -10.50 9.78 -1.64
CA LEU A 101 -10.50 9.46 -0.21
C LEU A 101 -9.85 10.61 0.56
N GLU A 102 -10.59 11.23 1.47
CA GLU A 102 -10.12 12.36 2.26
C GLU A 102 -10.22 12.05 3.76
N ALA A 103 -9.22 12.47 4.55
CA ALA A 103 -9.26 12.37 6.00
C ALA A 103 -8.33 13.40 6.65
N ASN A 104 -8.76 14.01 7.76
CA ASN A 104 -7.87 14.89 8.52
C ASN A 104 -6.98 14.16 9.53
N GLY A 105 -7.22 12.88 9.81
CA GLY A 105 -6.42 12.01 10.68
C GLY A 105 -5.91 10.77 9.93
N LYS A 106 -5.80 9.64 10.64
CA LYS A 106 -5.26 8.39 10.11
C LYS A 106 -6.36 7.46 9.64
N VAL A 107 -6.20 6.92 8.42
CA VAL A 107 -7.05 5.86 7.86
C VAL A 107 -6.22 4.59 7.71
N ILE A 108 -6.70 3.49 8.28
CA ILE A 108 -6.14 2.16 8.09
C ILE A 108 -7.18 1.34 7.33
N LEU A 109 -6.84 0.91 6.13
CA LEU A 109 -7.72 0.13 5.25
C LEU A 109 -7.13 -1.27 5.08
N ILE A 110 -7.87 -2.27 5.58
CA ILE A 110 -7.48 -3.67 5.54
C ILE A 110 -8.43 -4.43 4.63
N ASN A 111 -7.89 -4.95 3.52
CA ASN A 111 -8.62 -5.90 2.67
C ASN A 111 -7.69 -7.07 2.30
N PRO A 112 -7.91 -8.27 2.86
CA PRO A 112 -7.08 -9.45 2.55
C PRO A 112 -6.98 -9.77 1.05
N ASN A 113 -7.98 -9.38 0.25
CA ASN A 113 -7.99 -9.60 -1.20
C ASN A 113 -7.25 -8.51 -1.99
N GLY A 114 -6.77 -7.45 -1.32
CA GLY A 114 -5.95 -6.40 -1.89
C GLY A 114 -6.59 -5.02 -1.90
N VAL A 115 -5.77 -4.00 -2.17
CA VAL A 115 -6.20 -2.60 -2.29
C VAL A 115 -5.53 -2.00 -3.51
N ILE A 116 -6.32 -1.48 -4.44
CA ILE A 116 -5.88 -0.90 -5.69
C ILE A 116 -6.31 0.56 -5.76
N PHE A 117 -5.36 1.47 -5.66
CA PHE A 117 -5.57 2.88 -5.97
C PHE A 117 -5.41 3.04 -7.49
N ALA A 118 -6.51 3.17 -8.21
CA ALA A 118 -6.54 3.15 -9.67
C ALA A 118 -6.06 4.48 -10.28
N ASN A 119 -5.82 4.48 -11.58
CA ASN A 119 -5.49 5.70 -12.32
C ASN A 119 -6.55 6.78 -12.11
N GLY A 120 -6.12 8.00 -11.79
CA GLY A 120 -6.98 9.14 -11.51
C GLY A 120 -7.49 9.21 -10.06
N SER A 121 -7.29 8.19 -9.24
CA SER A 121 -7.64 8.25 -7.83
C SER A 121 -6.83 9.28 -7.06
N ARG A 122 -7.46 9.87 -6.06
CA ARG A 122 -6.87 10.88 -5.21
C ARG A 122 -7.10 10.56 -3.73
N VAL A 123 -6.02 10.45 -3.01
CA VAL A 123 -6.03 10.23 -1.55
C VAL A 123 -5.34 11.42 -0.90
N ASP A 124 -6.08 12.20 -0.08
CA ASP A 124 -5.57 13.34 0.67
C ASP A 124 -5.89 13.09 2.16
N VAL A 125 -4.89 12.75 2.96
CA VAL A 125 -5.11 12.24 4.33
C VAL A 125 -4.07 12.72 5.32
N GLY A 126 -4.37 12.69 6.62
CA GLY A 126 -3.36 12.86 7.66
C GLY A 126 -2.31 11.75 7.62
N ALA A 127 -2.75 10.51 7.52
CA ALA A 127 -1.92 9.34 7.23
C ALA A 127 -2.78 8.20 6.67
N ILE A 128 -2.18 7.30 5.88
CA ILE A 128 -2.83 6.09 5.41
C ILE A 128 -1.95 4.86 5.56
N VAL A 129 -2.55 3.77 6.02
CA VAL A 129 -2.01 2.43 5.91
C VAL A 129 -2.99 1.59 5.08
N ALA A 130 -2.57 1.13 3.92
CA ALA A 130 -3.35 0.20 3.11
C ALA A 130 -2.67 -1.18 3.17
N SER A 131 -3.41 -2.21 3.57
CA SER A 131 -2.82 -3.52 3.79
C SER A 131 -3.72 -4.67 3.34
N SER A 132 -3.11 -5.70 2.77
CA SER A 132 -3.72 -7.01 2.61
C SER A 132 -3.40 -7.97 3.78
N LEU A 133 -2.53 -7.56 4.69
CA LEU A 133 -2.31 -8.25 5.95
C LEU A 133 -3.30 -7.73 7.00
N LYS A 134 -3.70 -8.63 7.91
CA LYS A 134 -4.68 -8.34 8.95
C LYS A 134 -4.03 -7.60 10.13
N LEU A 135 -4.71 -6.59 10.61
CA LEU A 135 -4.46 -5.96 11.91
C LEU A 135 -5.60 -6.31 12.85
N SER A 136 -5.35 -6.92 14.00
CA SER A 136 -6.41 -7.22 14.95
C SER A 136 -6.93 -5.97 15.65
N ASP A 137 -8.22 -5.97 16.02
CA ASP A 137 -8.85 -4.88 16.78
C ASP A 137 -8.11 -4.60 18.09
N GLU A 138 -7.72 -5.67 18.79
CA GLU A 138 -6.97 -5.56 20.05
C GLU A 138 -5.63 -4.84 19.87
N ASN A 139 -4.89 -5.20 18.83
CA ASN A 139 -3.61 -4.57 18.49
C ASN A 139 -3.80 -3.11 18.10
N PHE A 140 -4.80 -2.79 17.28
CA PHE A 140 -5.15 -1.41 16.93
C PHE A 140 -5.50 -0.57 18.15
N LEU A 141 -6.31 -1.11 19.05
CA LEU A 141 -6.72 -0.38 20.27
C LEU A 141 -5.56 -0.10 21.23
N LYS A 142 -4.53 -0.94 21.21
CA LYS A 142 -3.29 -0.78 22.00
C LYS A 142 -2.17 0.00 21.27
N ASP A 143 -2.43 0.57 20.09
CA ASP A 143 -1.43 1.19 19.22
C ASP A 143 -0.26 0.25 18.85
N ASN A 144 -0.53 -1.06 18.84
CA ASN A 144 0.41 -2.10 18.44
C ASN A 144 0.13 -2.51 16.99
N PHE A 145 0.75 -1.85 16.03
CA PHE A 145 0.46 -2.04 14.61
C PHE A 145 1.22 -3.26 14.04
N VAL A 146 0.81 -4.45 14.46
CA VAL A 146 1.32 -5.73 13.96
C VAL A 146 0.37 -6.27 12.90
N PHE A 147 0.84 -6.28 11.66
CA PHE A 147 0.13 -6.80 10.50
C PHE A 147 0.58 -8.23 10.24
N GLU A 148 -0.38 -9.16 10.17
CA GLU A 148 -0.10 -10.58 9.96
C GLU A 148 -0.94 -11.13 8.82
N LYS A 149 -0.34 -12.01 8.00
CA LYS A 149 -1.02 -12.71 6.93
C LYS A 149 -2.03 -13.70 7.50
N ASP A 150 -3.25 -13.66 6.99
CA ASP A 150 -4.32 -14.58 7.31
C ASP A 150 -4.88 -15.17 6.00
N GLY A 151 -4.37 -16.32 5.61
CA GLY A 151 -4.71 -16.95 4.34
C GLY A 151 -3.91 -16.39 3.15
N ILE A 152 -4.60 -16.14 2.03
CA ILE A 152 -3.98 -15.55 0.84
C ILE A 152 -3.98 -14.03 1.01
N ALA A 153 -2.83 -13.39 0.85
CA ALA A 153 -2.72 -11.94 0.81
C ALA A 153 -2.82 -11.47 -0.65
N GLY A 154 -3.75 -10.57 -0.92
CA GLY A 154 -3.88 -9.86 -2.19
C GLY A 154 -2.74 -8.84 -2.38
N ILE A 155 -2.73 -8.15 -3.51
CA ILE A 155 -1.72 -7.16 -3.87
C ILE A 155 -2.16 -5.78 -3.36
N VAL A 156 -1.20 -4.93 -2.97
CA VAL A 156 -1.45 -3.50 -2.75
C VAL A 156 -0.74 -2.71 -3.85
N GLU A 157 -1.51 -1.98 -4.66
CA GLU A 157 -0.99 -1.21 -5.79
C GLU A 157 -1.48 0.24 -5.75
N ASN A 158 -0.58 1.16 -6.10
CA ASN A 158 -0.92 2.56 -6.36
C ASN A 158 -0.66 2.91 -7.82
N HIS A 159 -1.69 3.37 -8.53
CA HIS A 159 -1.63 3.96 -9.86
C HIS A 159 -2.12 5.42 -9.85
N GLY A 160 -2.62 5.90 -8.72
CA GLY A 160 -3.14 7.26 -8.54
C GLY A 160 -2.17 8.18 -7.82
N THR A 161 -2.73 9.15 -7.12
CA THR A 161 -1.97 10.07 -6.26
C THR A 161 -2.36 9.86 -4.81
N ILE A 162 -1.41 9.53 -3.96
CA ILE A 162 -1.57 9.43 -2.51
C ILE A 162 -0.74 10.52 -1.86
N LYS A 163 -1.41 11.40 -1.11
CA LYS A 163 -0.76 12.50 -0.39
C LYS A 163 -1.11 12.43 1.09
N ALA A 164 -0.09 12.35 1.92
CA ALA A 164 -0.25 12.60 3.34
C ALA A 164 0.03 14.08 3.66
N PHE A 165 -0.62 14.60 4.68
CA PHE A 165 -0.32 15.94 5.17
C PHE A 165 1.08 16.00 5.79
N GLU A 166 1.54 17.20 6.10
CA GLU A 166 2.87 17.41 6.69
C GLU A 166 3.09 16.54 7.95
N GLY A 167 4.21 15.81 7.97
CA GLY A 167 4.53 14.85 9.02
C GLY A 167 3.77 13.53 8.96
N GLY A 168 2.91 13.36 7.95
CA GLY A 168 2.08 12.16 7.81
C GLY A 168 2.82 10.96 7.24
N THR A 169 2.12 9.83 7.22
CA THR A 169 2.67 8.55 6.77
C THR A 169 1.80 7.95 5.67
N VAL A 170 2.45 7.41 4.65
CA VAL A 170 1.86 6.47 3.70
C VAL A 170 2.57 5.12 3.85
N ALA A 171 1.84 4.09 4.27
CA ALA A 171 2.36 2.72 4.34
C ALA A 171 1.50 1.80 3.48
N LEU A 172 2.13 1.12 2.52
CA LEU A 172 1.51 0.09 1.71
C LEU A 172 2.12 -1.26 2.11
N ILE A 173 1.28 -2.20 2.56
CA ILE A 173 1.73 -3.43 3.23
C ILE A 173 1.05 -4.65 2.60
N SER A 174 1.85 -5.60 2.10
CA SER A 174 1.34 -6.82 1.47
C SER A 174 2.45 -7.86 1.30
N SER A 175 2.16 -8.96 0.59
CA SER A 175 3.20 -9.83 0.00
C SER A 175 3.80 -9.21 -1.26
N ILE A 176 3.01 -8.45 -2.01
CA ILE A 176 3.41 -7.74 -3.24
C ILE A 176 2.90 -6.31 -3.17
N VAL A 177 3.81 -5.35 -3.22
CA VAL A 177 3.49 -3.92 -3.19
C VAL A 177 4.08 -3.25 -4.42
N LYS A 178 3.25 -2.45 -5.12
CA LYS A 178 3.68 -1.72 -6.33
C LYS A 178 3.23 -0.27 -6.29
N ASN A 179 4.15 0.61 -6.64
CA ASN A 179 3.85 2.02 -6.89
C ASN A 179 4.09 2.35 -8.36
N ASN A 180 3.01 2.54 -9.10
CA ASN A 180 2.97 3.02 -10.49
C ASN A 180 2.41 4.45 -10.57
N GLY A 181 2.03 5.03 -9.43
CA GLY A 181 1.50 6.37 -9.28
C GLY A 181 2.44 7.28 -8.49
N THR A 182 1.89 8.34 -7.92
CA THR A 182 2.65 9.31 -7.13
C THR A 182 2.32 9.18 -5.64
N ILE A 183 3.34 9.21 -4.78
CA ILE A 183 3.18 9.27 -3.33
C ILE A 183 3.93 10.51 -2.82
N GLU A 184 3.25 11.33 -2.00
CA GLU A 184 3.81 12.54 -1.40
C GLU A 184 3.64 12.51 0.12
N THR A 185 4.74 12.65 0.87
CA THR A 185 4.75 12.66 2.34
C THR A 185 5.71 13.75 2.86
N PRO A 186 5.36 15.05 2.72
CA PRO A 186 6.24 16.13 3.17
C PRO A 186 6.50 16.05 4.68
N ASN A 187 7.75 16.15 5.10
CA ASN A 187 8.23 16.00 6.48
C ASN A 187 7.84 14.64 7.14
N GLY A 188 7.39 13.69 6.34
CA GLY A 188 6.81 12.43 6.81
C GLY A 188 7.53 11.20 6.28
N SER A 189 6.80 10.08 6.22
CA SER A 189 7.38 8.80 5.82
C SER A 189 6.54 8.09 4.79
N THR A 190 7.21 7.55 3.77
CA THR A 190 6.62 6.57 2.85
C THR A 190 7.27 5.21 3.08
N ALA A 191 6.46 4.17 3.26
CA ALA A 191 6.92 2.80 3.41
C ALA A 191 6.16 1.84 2.49
N LEU A 192 6.87 1.14 1.62
CA LEU A 192 6.38 0.02 0.82
C LEU A 192 6.99 -1.25 1.42
N LEU A 193 6.17 -2.07 2.06
CA LEU A 193 6.65 -3.19 2.88
C LEU A 193 6.05 -4.52 2.43
N ALA A 194 6.90 -5.51 2.12
CA ALA A 194 6.46 -6.83 1.71
C ALA A 194 6.96 -7.95 2.64
N GLY A 195 6.01 -8.70 3.23
CA GLY A 195 6.27 -9.79 4.17
C GLY A 195 5.00 -10.50 4.59
N GLU A 196 5.09 -11.44 5.54
CA GLU A 196 3.95 -12.13 6.17
C GLU A 196 3.56 -11.55 7.53
N LYS A 197 4.56 -11.03 8.25
CA LYS A 197 4.36 -10.37 9.53
C LYS A 197 5.22 -9.12 9.58
N ILE A 198 4.56 -7.99 9.79
CA ILE A 198 5.19 -6.67 9.76
C ILE A 198 4.71 -5.88 10.95
N THR A 199 5.66 -5.40 11.76
CA THR A 199 5.39 -4.46 12.85
C THR A 199 5.75 -3.06 12.38
N LEU A 200 4.81 -2.13 12.49
CA LEU A 200 4.98 -0.72 12.10
C LEU A 200 4.83 0.16 13.35
N ASN A 201 5.82 1.00 13.61
CA ASN A 201 5.75 1.98 14.70
C ASN A 201 5.39 3.36 14.12
N LEU A 202 4.16 3.77 14.34
CA LEU A 202 3.61 5.06 13.93
C LEU A 202 3.79 6.08 15.08
N ASN A 203 4.97 6.65 15.17
CA ASN A 203 5.24 7.67 16.18
C ASN A 203 4.78 9.06 15.70
N TYR A 204 4.11 9.83 16.59
CA TYR A 204 3.79 11.22 16.32
C TYR A 204 5.07 12.05 16.22
N ASN A 205 5.19 12.89 15.21
CA ASN A 205 6.32 13.81 14.98
C ASN A 205 7.69 13.13 14.82
N GLN A 206 7.73 11.84 14.53
CA GLN A 206 8.97 11.13 14.22
C GLN A 206 8.79 10.29 12.96
N LEU A 207 9.89 10.07 12.25
CA LEU A 207 9.91 9.14 11.14
C LEU A 207 9.55 7.75 11.64
N ILE A 208 8.77 7.01 10.84
CA ILE A 208 8.35 5.66 11.21
C ILE A 208 9.55 4.72 11.33
N SER A 209 9.41 3.73 12.21
CA SER A 209 10.26 2.53 12.18
C SER A 209 9.41 1.30 11.92
N TYR A 210 10.03 0.24 11.44
CA TYR A 210 9.34 -1.00 11.08
C TYR A 210 10.24 -2.20 11.34
N THR A 211 9.61 -3.37 11.42
CA THR A 211 10.28 -4.66 11.41
C THR A 211 9.49 -5.60 10.51
N ILE A 212 10.16 -6.31 9.60
CA ILE A 212 9.56 -7.44 8.90
C ILE A 212 9.94 -8.70 9.66
N ASP A 213 9.03 -9.16 10.50
CA ASP A 213 9.25 -10.28 11.43
C ASP A 213 9.24 -11.63 10.73
N SER A 214 8.50 -11.75 9.63
CA SER A 214 8.42 -12.96 8.82
C SER A 214 8.32 -12.62 7.33
N GLY A 215 9.16 -13.27 6.53
CA GLY A 215 9.16 -13.16 5.09
C GLY A 215 8.08 -14.02 4.42
N VAL A 216 7.82 -13.79 3.15
CA VAL A 216 6.79 -14.47 2.37
C VAL A 216 7.35 -15.00 1.04
N LEU A 217 6.71 -16.06 0.55
CA LEU A 217 6.95 -16.54 -0.81
C LEU A 217 6.56 -15.46 -1.83
N ASN A 218 7.46 -15.15 -2.78
CA ASN A 218 7.28 -14.11 -3.80
C ASN A 218 7.12 -12.68 -3.22
N SER A 219 7.89 -12.36 -2.19
CA SER A 219 7.95 -11.01 -1.63
C SER A 219 8.51 -10.02 -2.66
N LEU A 220 7.71 -9.00 -3.00
CA LEU A 220 8.08 -8.03 -4.05
C LEU A 220 7.66 -6.62 -3.65
N VAL A 221 8.60 -5.68 -3.77
CA VAL A 221 8.33 -4.24 -3.75
C VAL A 221 8.84 -3.63 -5.06
N GLU A 222 7.97 -2.91 -5.76
CA GLU A 222 8.31 -2.18 -6.99
C GLU A 222 7.93 -0.71 -6.88
N ASN A 223 8.84 0.18 -7.26
CA ASN A 223 8.54 1.58 -7.51
C ASN A 223 8.87 1.91 -8.96
N ASN A 224 7.84 2.21 -9.74
CA ASN A 224 7.93 2.52 -11.17
C ASN A 224 7.59 3.99 -11.47
N ASN A 225 7.29 4.81 -10.46
CA ASN A 225 6.98 6.23 -10.63
C ASN A 225 7.53 7.05 -9.44
N ALA A 226 6.85 8.08 -8.98
CA ALA A 226 7.41 9.04 -8.05
C ALA A 226 7.02 8.80 -6.59
N ILE A 227 8.01 8.85 -5.70
CA ILE A 227 7.83 8.96 -4.25
C ILE A 227 8.60 10.19 -3.78
N VAL A 228 7.90 11.14 -3.16
CA VAL A 228 8.47 12.41 -2.70
C VAL A 228 8.19 12.59 -1.21
N ALA A 229 9.25 12.51 -0.40
CA ALA A 229 9.21 12.64 1.06
C ALA A 229 10.21 13.71 1.53
N ASN A 230 10.07 14.95 1.04
CA ASN A 230 10.99 16.03 1.39
C ASN A 230 11.04 16.26 2.91
N ASN A 231 12.23 16.42 3.47
CA ASN A 231 12.56 16.44 4.90
C ASN A 231 12.14 15.15 5.65
N GLY A 232 11.91 14.05 4.95
CA GLY A 232 11.37 12.82 5.52
C GLY A 232 12.18 11.58 5.15
N GLN A 233 11.48 10.45 5.07
CA GLN A 233 12.13 9.20 4.66
C GLN A 233 11.27 8.37 3.71
N VAL A 234 11.96 7.57 2.90
CA VAL A 234 11.34 6.57 2.03
C VAL A 234 11.99 5.21 2.31
N ILE A 235 11.15 4.21 2.50
CA ILE A 235 11.53 2.83 2.76
C ILE A 235 10.86 1.93 1.72
N LEU A 236 11.65 1.18 0.98
CA LEU A 236 11.21 0.06 0.17
C LEU A 236 11.86 -1.19 0.77
N SER A 237 11.07 -2.06 1.39
CA SER A 237 11.61 -3.22 2.08
C SER A 237 10.79 -4.48 1.82
N ALA A 238 11.47 -5.55 1.46
CA ALA A 238 10.90 -6.86 1.20
C ALA A 238 11.68 -7.96 1.91
N ARG A 239 10.99 -8.96 2.48
CA ARG A 239 11.62 -10.11 3.13
C ARG A 239 11.16 -11.40 2.49
N GLY A 240 12.12 -12.19 1.97
CA GLY A 240 11.87 -13.53 1.47
C GLY A 240 11.63 -14.55 2.58
N LEU A 241 10.99 -15.67 2.25
CA LEU A 241 10.66 -16.72 3.21
C LEU A 241 11.91 -17.44 3.75
N ASP A 242 12.89 -17.67 2.86
CA ASP A 242 14.16 -18.33 3.17
C ASP A 242 15.24 -17.98 2.12
N ALA A 243 16.44 -18.52 2.27
CA ALA A 243 17.55 -18.24 1.37
C ALA A 243 17.35 -18.68 -0.10
N VAL A 244 16.33 -19.50 -0.37
CA VAL A 244 15.98 -19.97 -1.72
C VAL A 244 14.86 -19.13 -2.31
N ARG A 245 13.92 -18.66 -1.46
CA ARG A 245 12.75 -17.86 -1.82
C ARG A 245 13.00 -16.41 -1.44
N LYS A 246 13.84 -15.78 -2.23
CA LYS A 246 14.35 -14.44 -1.98
C LYS A 246 13.28 -13.37 -2.23
N SER A 247 13.40 -12.28 -1.50
CA SER A 247 12.66 -11.06 -1.75
C SER A 247 13.30 -10.23 -2.86
N VAL A 248 12.46 -9.47 -3.55
CA VAL A 248 12.89 -8.58 -4.64
C VAL A 248 12.43 -7.15 -4.36
N VAL A 249 13.35 -6.20 -4.50
CA VAL A 249 13.06 -4.76 -4.49
C VAL A 249 13.56 -4.16 -5.79
N ASN A 250 12.66 -3.57 -6.57
CA ASN A 250 12.97 -2.91 -7.84
C ASN A 250 12.62 -1.43 -7.76
N ASN A 251 13.53 -0.57 -8.17
CA ASN A 251 13.25 0.84 -8.40
C ASN A 251 13.57 1.20 -9.84
N ASP A 252 12.56 1.65 -10.59
CA ASP A 252 12.62 2.20 -11.94
C ASP A 252 12.12 3.66 -11.97
N GLY A 253 11.70 4.17 -10.81
CA GLY A 253 11.12 5.48 -10.63
C GLY A 253 12.01 6.45 -9.88
N ILE A 254 11.41 7.57 -9.50
CA ILE A 254 12.04 8.66 -8.76
C ILE A 254 11.73 8.51 -7.28
N ILE A 255 12.76 8.54 -6.44
CA ILE A 255 12.62 8.66 -4.99
C ILE A 255 13.36 9.91 -4.52
N GLU A 256 12.64 10.85 -3.94
CA GLU A 256 13.19 12.10 -3.41
C GLU A 256 12.90 12.22 -1.90
N ALA A 257 13.94 12.46 -1.13
CA ALA A 257 13.91 12.80 0.29
C ALA A 257 14.80 14.03 0.52
N LYS A 258 14.51 15.11 -0.22
CA LYS A 258 15.31 16.34 -0.19
C LYS A 258 15.13 17.09 1.12
N GLY A 259 16.20 17.67 1.67
CA GLY A 259 16.16 18.60 2.80
C GLY A 259 15.91 20.04 2.31
N ILE A 260 14.80 20.63 2.71
CA ILE A 260 14.48 22.05 2.45
C ILE A 260 14.83 22.85 3.69
N ASN A 261 15.88 23.68 3.61
CA ASN A 261 16.50 24.38 4.76
C ASN A 261 17.03 23.45 5.85
N THR A 262 17.24 22.16 5.53
CA THR A 262 17.72 21.11 6.45
C THR A 262 18.77 20.23 5.75
N GLU A 263 19.30 19.23 6.46
CA GLU A 263 19.98 18.12 5.83
C GLU A 263 18.96 17.28 5.03
N GLY A 264 19.44 16.53 4.02
CA GLY A 264 18.63 15.60 3.25
C GLY A 264 18.00 14.52 4.14
N GLY A 265 16.89 13.94 3.67
CA GLY A 265 16.21 12.86 4.36
C GLY A 265 16.87 11.49 4.16
N LYS A 266 16.08 10.43 4.30
CA LYS A 266 16.58 9.06 4.24
C LYS A 266 15.87 8.24 3.18
N ILE A 267 16.64 7.45 2.43
CA ILE A 267 16.14 6.48 1.44
C ILE A 267 16.75 5.13 1.75
N PHE A 268 15.90 4.13 2.01
CA PHE A 268 16.32 2.76 2.29
C PHE A 268 15.67 1.79 1.31
N LEU A 269 16.49 1.02 0.60
CA LEU A 269 16.08 -0.10 -0.25
C LEU A 269 16.65 -1.38 0.36
N GLU A 270 15.77 -2.25 0.87
CA GLU A 270 16.13 -3.46 1.61
C GLU A 270 15.43 -4.69 1.04
N GLY A 271 16.18 -5.72 0.71
CA GLY A 271 15.69 -6.98 0.17
C GLY A 271 16.84 -7.93 -0.11
N ASP A 272 16.56 -9.19 -0.44
CA ASP A 272 17.61 -10.16 -0.82
C ASP A 272 18.22 -9.80 -2.17
N GLU A 273 17.39 -9.40 -3.13
CA GLU A 273 17.79 -8.97 -4.46
C GLU A 273 17.23 -7.56 -4.73
N ILE A 274 18.11 -6.62 -5.03
CA ILE A 274 17.75 -5.22 -5.28
C ILE A 274 18.22 -4.81 -6.65
N THR A 275 17.34 -4.18 -7.42
CA THR A 275 17.68 -3.58 -8.72
C THR A 275 17.29 -2.10 -8.72
N VAL A 276 18.27 -1.24 -8.96
CA VAL A 276 18.11 0.19 -9.25
C VAL A 276 18.36 0.36 -10.73
N LYS A 277 17.30 0.62 -11.51
CA LYS A 277 17.40 0.68 -12.96
C LYS A 277 17.95 2.01 -13.46
N SER A 278 18.45 2.01 -14.68
CA SER A 278 19.12 3.16 -15.32
C SER A 278 18.29 4.44 -15.41
N ASN A 279 16.94 4.33 -15.43
CA ASN A 279 16.04 5.48 -15.48
C ASN A 279 15.68 6.02 -14.10
N SER A 280 16.13 5.38 -13.03
CA SER A 280 15.72 5.76 -11.68
C SER A 280 16.54 6.92 -11.11
N THR A 281 15.95 7.61 -10.16
CA THR A 281 16.63 8.66 -9.38
C THR A 281 16.43 8.41 -7.89
N LEU A 282 17.52 8.37 -7.14
CA LEU A 282 17.53 8.42 -5.68
C LEU A 282 18.15 9.74 -5.23
N ASN A 283 17.39 10.62 -4.61
CA ASN A 283 17.84 11.96 -4.28
C ASN A 283 17.55 12.31 -2.81
N ALA A 284 18.61 12.37 -2.00
CA ALA A 284 18.57 12.81 -0.61
C ALA A 284 19.47 14.05 -0.40
N THR A 285 19.51 14.98 -1.36
CA THR A 285 20.23 16.25 -1.21
C THR A 285 19.54 17.15 -0.20
N GLY A 286 20.28 18.03 0.45
CA GLY A 286 19.71 19.02 1.34
C GLY A 286 20.52 20.33 1.31
N ASP A 287 19.87 21.45 1.63
CA ASP A 287 20.48 22.79 1.59
C ASP A 287 21.59 22.92 2.63
N ASN A 288 21.50 22.21 3.75
CA ASN A 288 22.47 22.25 4.85
C ASN A 288 23.34 20.97 4.95
N GLY A 289 23.27 20.08 3.95
CA GLY A 289 24.02 18.84 3.87
C GLY A 289 23.24 17.71 3.24
N GLY A 290 23.91 16.70 2.72
CA GLY A 290 23.28 15.50 2.17
C GLY A 290 22.65 14.64 3.25
N GLY A 291 21.62 13.88 2.87
CA GLY A 291 21.00 12.86 3.71
C GLY A 291 21.64 11.48 3.54
N GLN A 292 20.86 10.44 3.76
CA GLN A 292 21.34 9.06 3.71
C GLN A 292 20.60 8.25 2.62
N ILE A 293 21.36 7.55 1.79
CA ILE A 293 20.83 6.57 0.83
C ILE A 293 21.51 5.24 1.12
N LEU A 294 20.74 4.22 1.50
CA LEU A 294 21.21 2.86 1.71
C LEU A 294 20.52 1.91 0.74
N VAL A 295 21.31 1.23 -0.07
CA VAL A 295 20.83 0.25 -1.05
C VAL A 295 21.48 -1.09 -0.76
N GLY A 296 20.72 -2.01 -0.20
CA GLY A 296 21.16 -3.36 0.10
C GLY A 296 21.97 -3.53 1.39
N GLY A 297 21.99 -2.53 2.26
CA GLY A 297 22.62 -2.68 3.57
C GLY A 297 23.34 -1.46 4.09
N SER A 298 23.90 -1.56 5.29
CA SER A 298 24.77 -0.56 5.88
C SER A 298 26.24 -0.80 5.54
N TRP A 299 27.06 0.26 5.63
CA TRP A 299 28.50 0.15 5.39
C TRP A 299 29.13 -0.91 6.30
N GLN A 300 29.76 -1.94 5.69
CA GLN A 300 30.40 -3.05 6.40
C GLN A 300 29.51 -3.72 7.47
N ASN A 301 28.18 -3.72 7.26
CA ASN A 301 27.22 -4.23 8.24
C ASN A 301 27.35 -3.56 9.63
N SER A 302 27.67 -2.28 9.65
CA SER A 302 27.87 -1.52 10.88
C SER A 302 26.57 -1.29 11.68
N ASP A 303 25.42 -1.36 10.99
CA ASP A 303 24.11 -1.31 11.62
C ASP A 303 23.38 -2.65 11.38
N PRO A 304 23.30 -3.52 12.41
CA PRO A 304 22.67 -4.83 12.26
C PRO A 304 21.13 -4.77 12.15
N THR A 305 20.52 -3.60 12.34
CA THR A 305 19.07 -3.41 12.16
C THR A 305 18.70 -3.26 10.68
N ILE A 306 19.68 -2.92 9.83
CA ILE A 306 19.49 -2.78 8.39
C ILE A 306 19.78 -4.11 7.70
N TYR A 307 18.79 -4.55 6.91
CA TYR A 307 18.91 -5.83 6.21
C TYR A 307 19.95 -5.78 5.11
N GLN A 308 20.81 -6.83 5.04
CA GLN A 308 21.86 -6.94 4.05
C GLN A 308 21.37 -7.74 2.84
N ALA A 309 21.46 -7.15 1.66
CA ALA A 309 21.12 -7.81 0.40
C ALA A 309 22.14 -8.91 0.05
N THR A 310 21.65 -9.95 -0.62
CA THR A 310 22.52 -10.96 -1.24
C THR A 310 23.08 -10.44 -2.56
N THR A 311 22.27 -9.66 -3.30
CA THR A 311 22.66 -9.10 -4.60
C THR A 311 22.08 -7.69 -4.75
N THR A 312 22.92 -6.74 -5.15
CA THR A 312 22.50 -5.38 -5.51
C THR A 312 22.99 -5.09 -6.91
N THR A 313 22.06 -4.74 -7.82
CA THR A 313 22.35 -4.34 -9.20
C THR A 313 21.99 -2.87 -9.37
N ILE A 314 22.91 -2.09 -9.88
CA ILE A 314 22.71 -0.68 -10.28
C ILE A 314 23.07 -0.59 -11.75
N GLU A 315 22.08 -0.24 -12.59
CA GLU A 315 22.21 -0.15 -14.06
C GLU A 315 22.58 1.25 -14.54
#